data_707401fd9ff176fd40f131530447bf42
#
_entry.id   707401fd9ff176fd40f131530447bf42
#
_cell.length_a   1.000
_cell.length_b   1.000
_cell.length_c   1.000
_cell.angle_alpha   90.00
_cell.angle_beta   90.00
_cell.angle_gamma   90.00
#
_symmetry.space_group_name_H-M   'P 1'
#
loop_
_entity.id
_entity.type
_entity.pdbx_description
1 polymer ?
#
loop_
_entity_poly.entity_id
_entity_poly.type
_entity_poly.pdbx_seq_one_letter_code
_entity_poly.pdbx_strand_id
1 'polypeptide(L)'
;MTAHDDIQTIRTVGFIGLGSMGLPMALNLLKAGFVVRGHSRSAERTRLFTEAGGIDAPDLGSILEKADAVITMVPDGDVVEELMEAPDGIAARAPRGCLMLDMSTIAPDQARGLAARCRDLGIDFLDAPVSGGTKGARDGSLTIMVGGEEATFAKAQPLLSAMGTTITRMGQEGSGQVTKAANQLIVGGALAVLSEAIILLEHNGVNPVHALGALSQGLAGSRILDLKGEASVSRSFSPTFTIRLHSKDMGIVQSTARSSGCCLPTASSVAQLFTAAEANGWTDLDHSALLKVIELLSGTSSNDQREEQS
;
A
#
# COMPACT_ATOMS: atom_id res chain seq x y z
N MET A 1 37.93 10.49 -23.98
CA MET A 1 37.87 10.10 -22.57
C MET A 1 36.37 10.12 -22.22
N THR A 2 35.74 8.97 -22.27
CA THR A 2 34.35 8.78 -21.91
C THR A 2 34.30 8.74 -20.38
N ALA A 3 33.65 9.76 -19.80
CA ALA A 3 33.30 9.72 -18.39
C ALA A 3 32.34 8.53 -18.21
N HIS A 4 32.82 7.43 -17.63
CA HIS A 4 31.97 6.50 -16.95
C HIS A 4 31.47 7.25 -15.71
N ASP A 5 30.23 7.76 -15.76
CA ASP A 5 29.52 8.11 -14.56
C ASP A 5 29.52 6.89 -13.65
N ASP A 6 30.26 6.97 -12.53
CA ASP A 6 30.22 6.00 -11.46
C ASP A 6 28.79 5.99 -10.92
N ILE A 7 27.93 5.11 -11.47
CA ILE A 7 26.62 4.84 -10.88
C ILE A 7 26.90 4.33 -9.48
N GLN A 8 26.70 5.18 -8.49
CA GLN A 8 26.92 4.86 -7.09
C GLN A 8 26.10 3.61 -6.75
N THR A 9 26.77 2.50 -6.53
CA THR A 9 26.11 1.22 -6.28
C THR A 9 25.45 1.26 -4.90
N ILE A 10 24.13 1.16 -4.84
CA ILE A 10 23.39 1.07 -3.57
C ILE A 10 23.77 -0.23 -2.87
N ARG A 11 24.21 -0.14 -1.62
CA ARG A 11 24.58 -1.29 -0.77
C ARG A 11 23.84 -1.27 0.57
N THR A 12 23.74 -0.11 1.20
CA THR A 12 23.15 0.05 2.52
C THR A 12 21.79 0.75 2.40
N VAL A 13 20.78 0.11 2.97
CA VAL A 13 19.39 0.58 2.93
C VAL A 13 18.89 0.83 4.35
N GLY A 14 18.47 2.05 4.63
CA GLY A 14 17.65 2.37 5.80
C GLY A 14 16.18 2.04 5.50
N PHE A 15 15.58 1.12 6.24
CA PHE A 15 14.18 0.73 6.03
C PHE A 15 13.32 1.20 7.19
N ILE A 16 12.41 2.14 6.93
CA ILE A 16 11.51 2.72 7.93
C ILE A 16 10.10 2.16 7.74
N GLY A 17 9.60 1.47 8.76
CA GLY A 17 8.27 0.88 8.75
C GLY A 17 8.27 -0.64 8.53
N LEU A 18 8.84 -1.41 9.46
CA LEU A 18 8.81 -2.89 9.46
C LEU A 18 7.44 -3.43 9.90
N GLY A 19 6.38 -2.97 9.25
CA GLY A 19 5.00 -3.43 9.43
C GLY A 19 4.70 -4.75 8.69
N SER A 20 3.41 -5.04 8.46
CA SER A 20 2.95 -6.24 7.75
C SER A 20 3.42 -6.30 6.29
N MET A 21 3.64 -5.15 5.66
CA MET A 21 4.20 -5.03 4.32
C MET A 21 5.73 -4.85 4.36
N GLY A 22 6.22 -3.92 5.19
CA GLY A 22 7.63 -3.53 5.17
C GLY A 22 8.58 -4.61 5.68
N LEU A 23 8.22 -5.40 6.69
CA LEU A 23 9.09 -6.50 7.14
C LEU A 23 9.39 -7.50 6.02
N PRO A 24 8.41 -8.11 5.32
CA PRO A 24 8.72 -9.03 4.23
C PRO A 24 9.47 -8.35 3.06
N MET A 25 9.24 -7.07 2.78
CA MET A 25 10.01 -6.33 1.77
C MET A 25 11.47 -6.18 2.19
N ALA A 26 11.73 -5.80 3.45
CA ALA A 26 13.09 -5.72 4.00
C ALA A 26 13.80 -7.07 3.98
N LEU A 27 13.09 -8.17 4.29
CA LEU A 27 13.64 -9.53 4.20
C LEU A 27 14.04 -9.91 2.76
N ASN A 28 13.29 -9.47 1.76
CA ASN A 28 13.66 -9.71 0.37
C ASN A 28 14.89 -8.91 -0.05
N LEU A 29 15.07 -7.68 0.46
CA LEU A 29 16.30 -6.91 0.26
C LEU A 29 17.52 -7.62 0.88
N LEU A 30 17.40 -8.15 2.10
CA LEU A 30 18.44 -8.95 2.75
C LEU A 30 18.80 -10.18 1.91
N LYS A 31 17.82 -10.93 1.41
CA LYS A 31 18.03 -12.07 0.50
C LYS A 31 18.74 -11.69 -0.80
N ALA A 32 18.49 -10.48 -1.29
CA ALA A 32 19.17 -9.95 -2.48
C ALA A 32 20.58 -9.44 -2.21
N GLY A 33 21.05 -9.49 -0.96
CA GLY A 33 22.43 -9.15 -0.56
C GLY A 33 22.62 -7.70 -0.11
N PHE A 34 21.57 -6.91 0.07
CA PHE A 34 21.66 -5.57 0.62
C PHE A 34 21.93 -5.62 2.13
N VAL A 35 22.66 -4.65 2.65
CA VAL A 35 22.73 -4.37 4.09
C VAL A 35 21.53 -3.54 4.46
N VAL A 36 20.64 -4.07 5.30
CA VAL A 36 19.40 -3.37 5.68
C VAL A 36 19.42 -3.03 7.16
N ARG A 37 19.20 -1.75 7.47
CA ARG A 37 19.08 -1.21 8.83
C ARG A 37 17.63 -0.81 9.06
N GLY A 38 17.06 -1.20 10.19
CA GLY A 38 15.67 -0.87 10.49
C GLY A 38 15.26 -1.31 11.88
N HIS A 39 14.10 -0.85 12.31
CA HIS A 39 13.54 -1.20 13.62
C HIS A 39 12.01 -1.34 13.55
N SER A 40 11.46 -2.15 14.45
CA SER A 40 10.02 -2.26 14.65
C SER A 40 9.65 -2.05 16.11
N ARG A 41 8.55 -1.36 16.36
CA ARG A 41 7.96 -1.29 17.71
C ARG A 41 7.52 -2.67 18.24
N SER A 42 7.37 -3.66 17.37
CA SER A 42 7.10 -5.06 17.73
C SER A 42 8.41 -5.81 17.92
N ALA A 43 8.69 -6.25 19.13
CA ALA A 43 9.89 -7.05 19.46
C ALA A 43 9.98 -8.33 18.61
N GLU A 44 8.84 -8.98 18.31
CA GLU A 44 8.79 -10.16 17.46
C GLU A 44 9.27 -9.84 16.04
N ARG A 45 8.80 -8.73 15.45
CA ARG A 45 9.23 -8.32 14.10
C ARG A 45 10.69 -7.93 14.05
N THR A 46 11.19 -7.22 15.07
CA THR A 46 12.62 -6.90 15.19
C THR A 46 13.45 -8.19 15.28
N ARG A 47 13.03 -9.18 16.08
CA ARG A 47 13.70 -10.48 16.17
C ARG A 47 13.73 -11.19 14.81
N LEU A 48 12.59 -11.29 14.10
CA LEU A 48 12.53 -11.91 12.77
C LEU A 48 13.45 -11.20 11.76
N PHE A 49 13.51 -9.88 11.83
CA PHE A 49 14.38 -9.07 10.97
C PHE A 49 15.87 -9.33 11.26
N THR A 50 16.28 -9.34 12.53
CA THR A 50 17.68 -9.57 12.91
C THR A 50 18.13 -11.01 12.69
N GLU A 51 17.27 -12.01 12.92
CA GLU A 51 17.53 -13.40 12.60
C GLU A 51 17.78 -13.64 11.10
N ALA A 52 17.19 -12.80 10.24
CA ALA A 52 17.43 -12.83 8.80
C ALA A 52 18.68 -12.03 8.36
N GLY A 53 19.43 -11.46 9.30
CA GLY A 53 20.66 -10.70 9.02
C GLY A 53 20.46 -9.18 8.94
N GLY A 54 19.28 -8.67 9.28
CA GLY A 54 19.02 -7.24 9.39
C GLY A 54 19.71 -6.62 10.60
N ILE A 55 20.10 -5.36 10.48
CA ILE A 55 20.75 -4.60 11.56
C ILE A 55 19.67 -3.84 12.31
N ASP A 56 19.46 -4.16 13.60
CA ASP A 56 18.56 -3.40 14.45
C ASP A 56 19.11 -1.99 14.70
N ALA A 57 18.32 -0.99 14.35
CA ALA A 57 18.65 0.43 14.45
C ALA A 57 17.46 1.15 15.10
N PRO A 58 17.50 1.37 16.44
CA PRO A 58 16.30 1.74 17.22
C PRO A 58 15.83 3.19 17.03
N ASP A 59 16.60 4.03 16.37
CA ASP A 59 16.30 5.43 16.10
C ASP A 59 16.58 5.81 14.63
N LEU A 60 16.01 6.92 14.16
CA LEU A 60 16.14 7.38 12.79
C LEU A 60 17.61 7.64 12.41
N GLY A 61 18.40 8.23 13.30
CA GLY A 61 19.79 8.52 13.03
C GLY A 61 20.59 7.26 12.73
N SER A 62 20.37 6.19 13.52
CA SER A 62 21.01 4.88 13.30
C SER A 62 20.50 4.15 12.06
N ILE A 63 19.22 4.32 11.70
CA ILE A 63 18.68 3.77 10.44
C ILE A 63 19.35 4.45 9.24
N LEU A 64 19.52 5.77 9.29
CA LEU A 64 20.04 6.60 8.20
C LEU A 64 21.58 6.61 8.11
N GLU A 65 22.26 6.05 9.10
CA GLU A 65 23.73 6.04 9.13
C GLU A 65 24.33 5.32 7.90
N LYS A 66 25.04 6.09 7.06
CA LYS A 66 25.68 5.60 5.82
C LYS A 66 24.69 4.95 4.84
N ALA A 67 23.40 5.33 4.88
CA ALA A 67 22.41 4.81 3.96
C ALA A 67 22.67 5.36 2.55
N ASP A 68 22.82 4.46 1.57
CA ASP A 68 22.81 4.80 0.15
C ASP A 68 21.38 5.02 -0.34
N ALA A 69 20.42 4.33 0.30
CA ALA A 69 19.00 4.50 0.06
C ALA A 69 18.19 4.44 1.36
N VAL A 70 17.08 5.18 1.40
CA VAL A 70 16.07 5.15 2.48
C VAL A 70 14.75 4.72 1.88
N ILE A 71 14.15 3.69 2.44
CA ILE A 71 12.82 3.20 2.06
C ILE A 71 11.85 3.49 3.18
N THR A 72 10.73 4.15 2.84
CA THR A 72 9.61 4.35 3.75
C THR A 72 8.44 3.45 3.34
N MET A 73 7.86 2.74 4.31
CA MET A 73 6.65 1.92 4.15
C MET A 73 5.77 2.06 5.39
N VAL A 74 5.12 3.21 5.49
CA VAL A 74 4.37 3.70 6.66
C VAL A 74 2.89 3.92 6.31
N PRO A 75 1.99 4.13 7.31
CA PRO A 75 0.56 4.16 7.07
C PRO A 75 0.06 5.26 6.14
N ASP A 76 0.64 6.46 6.22
CA ASP A 76 0.14 7.65 5.51
C ASP A 76 1.24 8.70 5.25
N GLY A 77 0.87 9.77 4.55
CA GLY A 77 1.77 10.84 4.13
C GLY A 77 2.22 11.74 5.28
N ASP A 78 1.37 11.94 6.27
CA ASP A 78 1.72 12.79 7.43
C ASP A 78 2.88 12.17 8.20
N VAL A 79 2.88 10.85 8.36
CA VAL A 79 4.02 10.12 8.94
C VAL A 79 5.28 10.24 8.08
N VAL A 80 5.16 10.23 6.74
CA VAL A 80 6.34 10.42 5.86
C VAL A 80 6.91 11.83 6.03
N GLU A 81 6.05 12.85 6.11
CA GLU A 81 6.45 14.24 6.34
C GLU A 81 7.09 14.42 7.72
N GLU A 82 6.54 13.80 8.77
CA GLU A 82 7.16 13.77 10.11
C GLU A 82 8.56 13.14 10.07
N LEU A 83 8.73 12.01 9.39
CA LEU A 83 10.04 11.36 9.22
C LEU A 83 11.03 12.21 8.42
N MET A 84 10.54 12.99 7.47
CA MET A 84 11.37 13.93 6.70
C MET A 84 11.88 15.04 7.62
N GLU A 85 11.03 15.69 8.40
CA GLU A 85 11.33 16.93 9.14
C GLU A 85 11.72 16.70 10.60
N ALA A 86 11.74 15.46 11.12
CA ALA A 86 12.18 15.18 12.47
C ALA A 86 13.61 15.69 12.74
N PRO A 87 13.98 16.07 13.98
CA PRO A 87 15.32 16.59 14.33
C PRO A 87 16.46 15.67 13.91
N ASP A 88 16.25 14.35 13.98
CA ASP A 88 17.15 13.30 13.50
C ASP A 88 16.59 12.57 12.28
N GLY A 89 15.71 13.24 11.51
CA GLY A 89 14.99 12.72 10.36
C GLY A 89 15.80 12.70 9.07
N ILE A 90 15.10 12.40 7.98
CA ILE A 90 15.70 12.21 6.66
C ILE A 90 16.39 13.48 6.19
N ALA A 91 15.73 14.66 6.36
CA ALA A 91 16.31 15.95 5.96
C ALA A 91 17.62 16.29 6.69
N ALA A 92 17.73 15.86 7.97
CA ALA A 92 18.88 16.19 8.80
C ALA A 92 20.03 15.17 8.68
N ARG A 93 19.74 13.91 8.34
CA ARG A 93 20.70 12.80 8.46
C ARG A 93 20.99 12.07 7.17
N ALA A 94 20.10 12.09 6.16
CA ALA A 94 20.37 11.37 4.92
C ALA A 94 21.56 11.99 4.17
N PRO A 95 22.50 11.18 3.70
CA PRO A 95 23.64 11.67 2.93
C PRO A 95 23.19 12.32 1.61
N ARG A 96 23.94 13.33 1.13
CA ARG A 96 23.73 13.86 -0.22
C ARG A 96 23.95 12.76 -1.26
N GLY A 97 23.09 12.68 -2.27
CA GLY A 97 23.07 11.61 -3.26
C GLY A 97 22.41 10.32 -2.78
N CYS A 98 21.93 10.27 -1.52
CA CYS A 98 21.07 9.19 -1.05
C CYS A 98 19.79 9.15 -1.88
N LEU A 99 19.25 7.95 -2.11
CA LEU A 99 17.96 7.75 -2.75
C LEU A 99 16.87 7.59 -1.67
N MET A 100 15.88 8.47 -1.65
CA MET A 100 14.64 8.25 -0.90
C MET A 100 13.61 7.57 -1.80
N LEU A 101 13.14 6.39 -1.40
CA LEU A 101 12.12 5.59 -2.07
C LEU A 101 10.90 5.49 -1.16
N ASP A 102 9.87 6.30 -1.38
CA ASP A 102 8.63 6.19 -0.62
C ASP A 102 7.69 5.16 -1.25
N MET A 103 7.52 4.03 -0.56
CA MET A 103 6.65 2.94 -0.98
C MET A 103 5.30 2.95 -0.24
N SER A 104 5.06 3.97 0.57
CA SER A 104 3.78 4.22 1.25
C SER A 104 2.71 4.66 0.24
N THR A 105 1.44 4.58 0.62
CA THR A 105 0.35 5.18 -0.16
C THR A 105 0.01 6.53 0.46
N ILE A 106 0.40 7.59 -0.25
CA ILE A 106 0.25 9.00 0.16
C ILE A 106 -0.45 9.82 -0.93
N ALA A 107 -0.83 11.07 -0.63
CA ALA A 107 -1.40 11.94 -1.65
C ALA A 107 -0.34 12.31 -2.70
N PRO A 108 -0.71 12.41 -3.99
CA PRO A 108 0.23 12.83 -5.06
C PRO A 108 0.88 14.18 -4.79
N ASP A 109 0.17 15.11 -4.17
CA ASP A 109 0.71 16.44 -3.83
C ASP A 109 1.74 16.36 -2.70
N GLN A 110 1.54 15.48 -1.72
CA GLN A 110 2.56 15.18 -0.69
C GLN A 110 3.83 14.59 -1.34
N ALA A 111 3.68 13.63 -2.26
CA ALA A 111 4.84 13.06 -2.97
C ALA A 111 5.61 14.14 -3.75
N ARG A 112 4.93 15.07 -4.42
CA ARG A 112 5.57 16.21 -5.11
C ARG A 112 6.28 17.16 -4.13
N GLY A 113 5.67 17.44 -2.98
CA GLY A 113 6.27 18.25 -1.92
C GLY A 113 7.55 17.63 -1.37
N LEU A 114 7.51 16.31 -1.08
CA LEU A 114 8.67 15.54 -0.64
C LEU A 114 9.78 15.53 -1.71
N ALA A 115 9.44 15.35 -2.98
CA ALA A 115 10.39 15.40 -4.09
C ALA A 115 11.10 16.78 -4.18
N ALA A 116 10.36 17.85 -4.05
CA ALA A 116 10.93 19.21 -4.04
C ALA A 116 11.88 19.38 -2.84
N ARG A 117 11.47 18.94 -1.66
CA ARG A 117 12.28 18.97 -0.44
C ARG A 117 13.56 18.15 -0.56
N CYS A 118 13.47 16.95 -1.10
CA CYS A 118 14.62 16.09 -1.36
C CYS A 118 15.62 16.76 -2.33
N ARG A 119 15.12 17.38 -3.40
CA ARG A 119 15.93 18.09 -4.39
C ARG A 119 16.75 19.20 -3.75
N ASP A 120 16.15 20.00 -2.86
CA ASP A 120 16.84 21.07 -2.12
C ASP A 120 17.99 20.55 -1.25
N LEU A 121 17.84 19.31 -0.76
CA LEU A 121 18.82 18.63 0.09
C LEU A 121 19.86 17.84 -0.72
N GLY A 122 19.68 17.71 -2.04
CA GLY A 122 20.52 16.88 -2.90
C GLY A 122 20.30 15.38 -2.64
N ILE A 123 19.07 15.00 -2.34
CA ILE A 123 18.58 13.63 -2.18
C ILE A 123 17.75 13.28 -3.43
N ASP A 124 17.98 12.13 -4.04
CA ASP A 124 17.16 11.60 -5.13
C ASP A 124 15.83 11.10 -4.56
N PHE A 125 14.71 11.30 -5.27
CA PHE A 125 13.39 10.88 -4.77
C PHE A 125 12.61 10.07 -5.81
N LEU A 126 11.93 9.03 -5.33
CA LEU A 126 10.90 8.29 -6.09
C LEU A 126 9.70 8.02 -5.18
N ASP A 127 8.51 8.28 -5.68
CA ASP A 127 7.28 7.69 -5.14
C ASP A 127 7.04 6.34 -5.81
N ALA A 128 6.93 5.28 -5.02
CA ALA A 128 6.89 3.92 -5.52
C ALA A 128 5.85 3.05 -4.79
N PRO A 129 4.59 3.50 -4.70
CA PRO A 129 3.54 2.72 -4.06
C PRO A 129 3.35 1.36 -4.72
N VAL A 130 2.83 0.41 -3.92
CA VAL A 130 2.79 -1.00 -4.30
C VAL A 130 1.38 -1.57 -4.35
N SER A 131 1.22 -2.65 -5.11
CA SER A 131 0.04 -3.51 -5.13
C SER A 131 0.47 -4.98 -5.08
N GLY A 132 -0.36 -5.85 -4.45
CA GLY A 132 -0.07 -7.28 -4.27
C GLY A 132 -0.27 -7.78 -2.83
N GLY A 133 -0.50 -6.84 -1.89
CA GLY A 133 -0.76 -7.14 -0.48
C GLY A 133 0.41 -7.86 0.21
N THR A 134 0.15 -8.39 1.40
CA THR A 134 1.17 -9.08 2.21
C THR A 134 1.72 -10.33 1.53
N LYS A 135 0.92 -10.99 0.66
CA LYS A 135 1.38 -12.13 -0.13
C LYS A 135 2.44 -11.68 -1.14
N GLY A 136 2.15 -10.66 -1.95
CA GLY A 136 3.11 -10.13 -2.92
C GLY A 136 4.40 -9.62 -2.25
N ALA A 137 4.27 -9.00 -1.07
CA ALA A 137 5.42 -8.54 -0.30
C ALA A 137 6.32 -9.70 0.16
N ARG A 138 5.73 -10.82 0.62
CA ARG A 138 6.49 -12.03 1.01
C ARG A 138 7.16 -12.71 -0.18
N ASP A 139 6.44 -12.82 -1.27
CA ASP A 139 6.88 -13.55 -2.46
C ASP A 139 7.87 -12.72 -3.33
N GLY A 140 8.12 -11.44 -2.99
CA GLY A 140 8.91 -10.52 -3.81
C GLY A 140 8.27 -10.24 -5.18
N SER A 141 6.94 -10.33 -5.26
CA SER A 141 6.17 -10.25 -6.50
C SER A 141 5.23 -9.05 -6.57
N LEU A 142 5.58 -7.96 -5.86
CA LEU A 142 4.80 -6.74 -5.88
C LEU A 142 4.73 -6.12 -7.29
N THR A 143 3.60 -5.49 -7.59
CA THR A 143 3.50 -4.49 -8.64
C THR A 143 3.90 -3.15 -8.03
N ILE A 144 4.90 -2.48 -8.60
CA ILE A 144 5.46 -1.23 -8.11
C ILE A 144 5.23 -0.14 -9.18
N MET A 145 4.54 0.92 -8.80
CA MET A 145 4.17 2.05 -9.67
C MET A 145 5.08 3.22 -9.34
N VAL A 146 6.06 3.53 -10.19
CA VAL A 146 7.13 4.47 -9.84
C VAL A 146 6.93 5.82 -10.51
N GLY A 147 6.91 6.89 -9.70
CA GLY A 147 7.00 8.27 -10.15
C GLY A 147 8.38 8.85 -9.81
N GLY A 148 8.94 9.62 -10.73
CA GLY A 148 10.22 10.30 -10.57
C GLY A 148 11.08 10.29 -11.84
N GLU A 149 12.28 10.84 -11.76
CA GLU A 149 13.19 10.95 -12.89
C GLU A 149 13.69 9.61 -13.40
N GLU A 150 13.93 9.49 -14.70
CA GLU A 150 14.35 8.23 -15.35
C GLU A 150 15.71 7.75 -14.86
N ALA A 151 16.67 8.64 -14.65
CA ALA A 151 17.98 8.29 -14.13
C ALA A 151 17.89 7.74 -12.70
N THR A 152 17.08 8.37 -11.85
CA THR A 152 16.82 7.90 -10.48
C THR A 152 16.10 6.55 -10.48
N PHE A 153 15.13 6.36 -11.38
CA PHE A 153 14.46 5.08 -11.57
C PHE A 153 15.44 3.97 -11.97
N ALA A 154 16.36 4.24 -12.92
CA ALA A 154 17.39 3.29 -13.31
C ALA A 154 18.32 2.94 -12.13
N LYS A 155 18.71 3.92 -11.31
CA LYS A 155 19.52 3.72 -10.09
C LYS A 155 18.78 2.82 -9.07
N ALA A 156 17.46 2.93 -8.97
CA ALA A 156 16.63 2.18 -8.02
C ALA A 156 16.33 0.73 -8.45
N GLN A 157 16.53 0.36 -9.71
CA GLN A 157 16.13 -0.95 -10.27
C GLN A 157 16.57 -2.16 -9.42
N PRO A 158 17.81 -2.23 -8.90
CA PRO A 158 18.22 -3.38 -8.08
C PRO A 158 17.36 -3.53 -6.81
N LEU A 159 17.00 -2.40 -6.14
CA LEU A 159 16.12 -2.41 -4.97
C LEU A 159 14.70 -2.85 -5.34
N LEU A 160 14.16 -2.25 -6.39
CA LEU A 160 12.79 -2.52 -6.85
C LEU A 160 12.64 -3.99 -7.27
N SER A 161 13.61 -4.54 -7.99
CA SER A 161 13.62 -5.93 -8.47
C SER A 161 13.71 -6.96 -7.34
N ALA A 162 14.28 -6.59 -6.19
CA ALA A 162 14.28 -7.46 -5.00
C ALA A 162 12.88 -7.59 -4.36
N MET A 163 11.99 -6.62 -4.59
CA MET A 163 10.68 -6.53 -3.91
C MET A 163 9.49 -6.78 -4.84
N GLY A 164 9.66 -6.66 -6.15
CA GLY A 164 8.57 -6.77 -7.10
C GLY A 164 8.98 -7.35 -8.45
N THR A 165 7.99 -7.85 -9.19
CA THR A 165 8.18 -8.42 -10.54
C THR A 165 7.60 -7.56 -11.66
N THR A 166 6.62 -6.72 -11.33
CA THR A 166 6.04 -5.75 -12.27
C THR A 166 6.40 -4.35 -11.81
N ILE A 167 7.40 -3.76 -12.44
CA ILE A 167 7.97 -2.47 -12.05
C ILE A 167 7.83 -1.52 -13.23
N THR A 168 7.03 -0.48 -13.05
CA THR A 168 6.74 0.44 -14.16
C THR A 168 6.91 1.88 -13.71
N ARG A 169 7.73 2.63 -14.47
CA ARG A 169 7.80 4.08 -14.31
C ARG A 169 6.57 4.73 -14.96
N MET A 170 5.80 5.45 -14.16
CA MET A 170 4.52 6.07 -14.56
C MET A 170 4.67 7.49 -15.09
N GLY A 171 5.77 8.17 -14.78
CA GLY A 171 6.03 9.55 -15.14
C GLY A 171 6.89 10.26 -14.09
N GLN A 172 6.70 11.57 -13.97
CA GLN A 172 7.39 12.40 -12.97
C GLN A 172 6.87 12.11 -11.55
N GLU A 173 7.44 12.76 -10.54
CA GLU A 173 7.08 12.60 -9.13
C GLU A 173 5.56 12.80 -8.90
N GLY A 174 4.99 11.94 -8.08
CA GLY A 174 3.55 11.86 -7.82
C GLY A 174 2.78 11.00 -8.83
N SER A 175 3.37 10.60 -9.98
CA SER A 175 2.66 9.76 -10.97
C SER A 175 2.44 8.33 -10.47
N GLY A 176 3.33 7.80 -9.65
CA GLY A 176 3.15 6.52 -8.96
C GLY A 176 1.93 6.59 -8.05
N GLN A 177 1.82 7.64 -7.24
CA GLN A 177 0.70 7.84 -6.32
C GLN A 177 -0.64 8.08 -7.05
N VAL A 178 -0.65 8.83 -8.16
CA VAL A 178 -1.85 8.96 -9.01
C VAL A 178 -2.30 7.60 -9.53
N THR A 179 -1.34 6.78 -10.00
CA THR A 179 -1.63 5.42 -10.48
C THR A 179 -2.13 4.54 -9.34
N LYS A 180 -1.56 4.67 -8.14
CA LYS A 180 -2.03 3.96 -6.96
C LYS A 180 -3.45 4.40 -6.56
N ALA A 181 -3.77 5.68 -6.61
CA ALA A 181 -5.13 6.18 -6.36
C ALA A 181 -6.14 5.55 -7.34
N ALA A 182 -5.81 5.48 -8.63
CA ALA A 182 -6.63 4.81 -9.62
C ALA A 182 -6.78 3.30 -9.32
N ASN A 183 -5.69 2.62 -8.91
CA ASN A 183 -5.76 1.22 -8.47
C ASN A 183 -6.71 1.04 -7.29
N GLN A 184 -6.65 1.90 -6.27
CA GLN A 184 -7.50 1.79 -5.08
C GLN A 184 -8.97 2.08 -5.39
N LEU A 185 -9.25 3.00 -6.29
CA LEU A 185 -10.60 3.22 -6.82
C LEU A 185 -11.16 1.95 -7.49
N ILE A 186 -10.38 1.31 -8.36
CA ILE A 186 -10.80 0.08 -9.05
C ILE A 186 -11.02 -1.05 -8.04
N VAL A 187 -10.11 -1.23 -7.08
CA VAL A 187 -10.22 -2.27 -6.03
C VAL A 187 -11.45 -2.03 -5.16
N GLY A 188 -11.65 -0.79 -4.68
CA GLY A 188 -12.81 -0.44 -3.84
C GLY A 188 -14.13 -0.58 -4.58
N GLY A 189 -14.16 -0.13 -5.85
CA GLY A 189 -15.34 -0.30 -6.72
C GLY A 189 -15.67 -1.77 -6.98
N ALA A 190 -14.66 -2.60 -7.25
CA ALA A 190 -14.85 -4.03 -7.44
C ALA A 190 -15.41 -4.73 -6.19
N LEU A 191 -14.93 -4.34 -4.99
CA LEU A 191 -15.46 -4.87 -3.71
C LEU A 191 -16.91 -4.43 -3.47
N ALA A 192 -17.25 -3.18 -3.77
CA ALA A 192 -18.61 -2.68 -3.64
C ALA A 192 -19.57 -3.46 -4.56
N VAL A 193 -19.24 -3.59 -5.85
CA VAL A 193 -20.05 -4.32 -6.82
C VAL A 193 -20.13 -5.81 -6.49
N LEU A 194 -19.04 -6.43 -6.03
CA LEU A 194 -19.03 -7.83 -5.58
C LEU A 194 -19.98 -8.02 -4.38
N SER A 195 -19.98 -7.10 -3.44
CA SER A 195 -20.88 -7.13 -2.27
C SER A 195 -22.33 -7.05 -2.68
N GLU A 196 -22.69 -6.12 -3.58
CA GLU A 196 -24.06 -6.00 -4.11
C GLU A 196 -24.47 -7.26 -4.90
N ALA A 197 -23.57 -7.83 -5.70
CA ALA A 197 -23.83 -9.04 -6.45
C ALA A 197 -24.11 -10.25 -5.55
N ILE A 198 -23.37 -10.40 -4.45
CA ILE A 198 -23.60 -11.48 -3.46
C ILE A 198 -25.00 -11.33 -2.85
N ILE A 199 -25.37 -10.15 -2.40
CA ILE A 199 -26.68 -9.90 -1.79
C ILE A 199 -27.82 -10.11 -2.81
N LEU A 200 -27.64 -9.65 -4.05
CA LEU A 200 -28.61 -9.90 -5.14
C LEU A 200 -28.85 -11.39 -5.36
N LEU A 201 -27.78 -12.20 -5.40
CA LEU A 201 -27.88 -13.66 -5.58
C LEU A 201 -28.61 -14.31 -4.41
N GLU A 202 -28.24 -13.98 -3.19
CA GLU A 202 -28.84 -14.55 -1.98
C GLU A 202 -30.34 -14.22 -1.88
N HIS A 203 -30.74 -12.97 -2.14
CA HIS A 203 -32.15 -12.56 -2.12
C HIS A 203 -33.02 -13.25 -3.17
N ASN A 204 -32.40 -13.74 -4.25
CA ASN A 204 -33.09 -14.50 -5.31
C ASN A 204 -32.95 -16.03 -5.18
N GLY A 205 -32.41 -16.53 -4.05
CA GLY A 205 -32.27 -17.94 -3.78
C GLY A 205 -31.20 -18.64 -4.63
N VAL A 206 -30.27 -17.87 -5.24
CA VAL A 206 -29.15 -18.40 -6.02
C VAL A 206 -27.95 -18.62 -5.09
N ASN A 207 -27.35 -19.79 -5.17
CA ASN A 207 -26.15 -20.09 -4.36
C ASN A 207 -24.96 -19.22 -4.84
N PRO A 208 -24.44 -18.29 -3.99
CA PRO A 208 -23.40 -17.38 -4.40
C PRO A 208 -22.08 -18.09 -4.77
N VAL A 209 -21.72 -19.20 -4.11
CA VAL A 209 -20.48 -19.95 -4.39
C VAL A 209 -20.49 -20.43 -5.83
N HIS A 210 -21.59 -21.07 -6.26
CA HIS A 210 -21.74 -21.57 -7.63
C HIS A 210 -21.79 -20.44 -8.64
N ALA A 211 -22.53 -19.38 -8.33
CA ALA A 211 -22.67 -18.22 -9.23
C ALA A 211 -21.34 -17.51 -9.43
N LEU A 212 -20.59 -17.21 -8.36
CA LEU A 212 -19.28 -16.55 -8.45
C LEU A 212 -18.27 -17.42 -9.21
N GLY A 213 -18.31 -18.75 -9.03
CA GLY A 213 -17.50 -19.70 -9.82
C GLY A 213 -17.76 -19.60 -11.32
N ALA A 214 -19.02 -19.46 -11.74
CA ALA A 214 -19.37 -19.24 -13.14
C ALA A 214 -18.99 -17.84 -13.65
N LEU A 215 -19.27 -16.80 -12.85
CA LEU A 215 -18.98 -15.41 -13.20
C LEU A 215 -17.49 -15.13 -13.35
N SER A 216 -16.64 -15.81 -12.56
CA SER A 216 -15.17 -15.66 -12.63
C SER A 216 -14.59 -16.06 -13.99
N GLN A 217 -15.26 -16.95 -14.73
CA GLN A 217 -14.83 -17.42 -16.07
C GLN A 217 -15.28 -16.50 -17.20
N GLY A 218 -16.17 -15.55 -16.94
CA GLY A 218 -16.70 -14.60 -17.90
C GLY A 218 -16.10 -13.19 -17.75
N LEU A 219 -16.74 -12.22 -18.42
CA LEU A 219 -16.34 -10.80 -18.39
C LEU A 219 -16.43 -10.15 -17.00
N ALA A 220 -17.20 -10.74 -16.09
CA ALA A 220 -17.29 -10.29 -14.68
C ALA A 220 -16.09 -10.76 -13.83
N GLY A 221 -15.23 -11.64 -14.36
CA GLY A 221 -14.03 -12.12 -13.69
C GLY A 221 -13.06 -10.98 -13.37
N SER A 222 -12.48 -11.05 -12.17
CA SER A 222 -11.46 -10.09 -11.74
C SER A 222 -10.60 -10.70 -10.64
N ARG A 223 -9.37 -10.15 -10.47
CA ARG A 223 -8.48 -10.59 -9.40
C ARG A 223 -9.10 -10.39 -8.01
N ILE A 224 -9.95 -9.38 -7.83
CA ILE A 224 -10.68 -9.16 -6.58
C ILE A 224 -11.72 -10.26 -6.35
N LEU A 225 -12.47 -10.63 -7.37
CA LEU A 225 -13.41 -11.75 -7.30
C LEU A 225 -12.70 -13.05 -6.90
N ASP A 226 -11.56 -13.37 -7.53
CA ASP A 226 -10.76 -14.57 -7.22
C ASP A 226 -10.26 -14.59 -5.78
N LEU A 227 -9.77 -13.45 -5.28
CA LEU A 227 -9.13 -13.36 -3.96
C LEU A 227 -10.12 -13.17 -2.81
N LYS A 228 -11.28 -12.56 -3.06
CA LYS A 228 -12.21 -12.13 -2.00
C LYS A 228 -13.58 -12.76 -2.08
N GLY A 229 -13.95 -13.36 -3.20
CA GLY A 229 -15.29 -13.93 -3.41
C GLY A 229 -15.67 -14.96 -2.36
N GLU A 230 -14.85 -15.99 -2.16
CA GLU A 230 -15.11 -17.06 -1.19
C GLU A 230 -15.14 -16.51 0.26
N ALA A 231 -14.17 -15.66 0.63
CA ALA A 231 -14.11 -15.06 1.95
C ALA A 231 -15.33 -14.15 2.22
N SER A 232 -15.83 -13.44 1.21
CA SER A 232 -17.04 -12.61 1.32
C SER A 232 -18.27 -13.47 1.53
N VAL A 233 -18.46 -14.53 0.73
CA VAL A 233 -19.61 -15.45 0.87
C VAL A 233 -19.62 -16.15 2.24
N SER A 234 -18.46 -16.55 2.73
CA SER A 234 -18.32 -17.17 4.05
C SER A 234 -18.28 -16.19 5.23
N ARG A 235 -18.36 -14.86 4.97
CA ARG A 235 -18.23 -13.78 5.97
C ARG A 235 -16.93 -13.87 6.79
N SER A 236 -15.86 -14.40 6.19
CA SER A 236 -14.54 -14.48 6.79
C SER A 236 -13.73 -13.23 6.47
N PHE A 237 -13.69 -12.28 7.39
CA PHE A 237 -13.08 -10.96 7.18
C PHE A 237 -11.76 -10.77 7.94
N SER A 238 -10.95 -11.84 8.02
CA SER A 238 -9.60 -11.76 8.58
C SER A 238 -8.74 -10.79 7.77
N PRO A 239 -8.12 -9.77 8.39
CA PRO A 239 -7.56 -8.64 7.68
C PRO A 239 -6.29 -9.00 6.91
N THR A 240 -6.31 -8.78 5.60
CA THR A 240 -5.14 -8.70 4.73
C THR A 240 -4.86 -7.25 4.33
N PHE A 241 -5.91 -6.46 4.16
CA PHE A 241 -5.93 -5.01 3.99
C PHE A 241 -7.20 -4.47 4.63
N THR A 242 -7.07 -3.62 5.65
CA THR A 242 -8.21 -3.22 6.49
C THR A 242 -9.11 -2.18 5.84
N ILE A 243 -10.38 -2.11 6.31
CA ILE A 243 -11.32 -1.03 6.00
C ILE A 243 -10.66 0.33 6.22
N ARG A 244 -10.01 0.56 7.37
CA ARG A 244 -9.33 1.82 7.72
C ARG A 244 -8.33 2.26 6.64
N LEU A 245 -7.47 1.35 6.20
CA LEU A 245 -6.46 1.67 5.19
C LEU A 245 -7.09 1.97 3.83
N HIS A 246 -8.16 1.25 3.46
CA HIS A 246 -8.83 1.50 2.19
C HIS A 246 -9.67 2.79 2.24
N SER A 247 -10.29 3.10 3.37
CA SER A 247 -11.00 4.36 3.61
C SER A 247 -10.06 5.56 3.44
N LYS A 248 -8.87 5.50 4.08
CA LYS A 248 -7.80 6.49 3.87
C LYS A 248 -7.45 6.61 2.39
N ASP A 249 -7.25 5.51 1.69
CA ASP A 249 -6.88 5.53 0.27
C ASP A 249 -8.01 6.13 -0.59
N MET A 250 -9.28 5.87 -0.28
CA MET A 250 -10.40 6.53 -0.96
C MET A 250 -10.45 8.05 -0.67
N GLY A 251 -10.02 8.49 0.50
CA GLY A 251 -9.80 9.90 0.81
C GLY A 251 -8.75 10.53 -0.13
N ILE A 252 -7.64 9.82 -0.38
CA ILE A 252 -6.62 10.24 -1.35
C ILE A 252 -7.21 10.32 -2.77
N VAL A 253 -8.02 9.33 -3.19
CA VAL A 253 -8.71 9.36 -4.49
C VAL A 253 -9.57 10.62 -4.63
N GLN A 254 -10.38 10.93 -3.61
CA GLN A 254 -11.27 12.09 -3.63
C GLN A 254 -10.51 13.43 -3.63
N SER A 255 -9.46 13.55 -2.83
CA SER A 255 -8.63 14.76 -2.81
C SER A 255 -7.90 14.97 -4.15
N THR A 256 -7.36 13.90 -4.73
CA THR A 256 -6.70 13.90 -6.05
C THR A 256 -7.68 14.30 -7.16
N ALA A 257 -8.92 13.76 -7.13
CA ALA A 257 -9.95 14.14 -8.09
C ALA A 257 -10.32 15.61 -7.97
N ARG A 258 -10.45 16.12 -6.76
CA ARG A 258 -10.77 17.54 -6.50
C ARG A 258 -9.66 18.46 -6.99
N SER A 259 -8.40 18.18 -6.68
CA SER A 259 -7.26 19.00 -7.09
C SER A 259 -7.05 19.03 -8.61
N SER A 260 -7.37 17.91 -9.30
CA SER A 260 -7.27 17.81 -10.76
C SER A 260 -8.54 18.21 -11.53
N GLY A 261 -9.64 18.54 -10.85
CA GLY A 261 -10.92 18.85 -11.47
C GLY A 261 -11.63 17.66 -12.11
N CYS A 262 -11.27 16.42 -11.76
CA CYS A 262 -11.89 15.20 -12.27
C CYS A 262 -13.23 14.92 -11.58
N CYS A 263 -14.26 14.59 -12.37
CA CYS A 263 -15.56 14.13 -11.83
C CYS A 263 -15.56 12.60 -11.70
N LEU A 264 -15.56 12.09 -10.46
CA LEU A 264 -15.51 10.66 -10.14
C LEU A 264 -16.71 10.24 -9.27
N PRO A 265 -17.94 10.11 -9.83
CA PRO A 265 -19.15 9.80 -9.05
C PRO A 265 -19.06 8.45 -8.34
N THR A 266 -18.53 7.41 -9.00
CA THR A 266 -18.32 6.09 -8.40
C THR A 266 -17.37 6.15 -7.20
N ALA A 267 -16.27 6.92 -7.28
CA ALA A 267 -15.35 7.10 -6.16
C ALA A 267 -16.05 7.66 -4.93
N SER A 268 -16.97 8.63 -5.13
CA SER A 268 -17.73 9.23 -4.03
C SER A 268 -18.65 8.22 -3.37
N SER A 269 -19.37 7.41 -4.15
CA SER A 269 -20.25 6.36 -3.64
C SER A 269 -19.45 5.31 -2.85
N VAL A 270 -18.35 4.83 -3.40
CA VAL A 270 -17.48 3.83 -2.75
C VAL A 270 -16.89 4.38 -1.45
N ALA A 271 -16.43 5.63 -1.44
CA ALA A 271 -15.89 6.26 -0.22
C ALA A 271 -16.96 6.34 0.88
N GLN A 272 -18.22 6.63 0.55
CA GLN A 272 -19.32 6.64 1.54
C GLN A 272 -19.58 5.25 2.13
N LEU A 273 -19.45 4.18 1.35
CA LEU A 273 -19.58 2.82 1.87
C LEU A 273 -18.45 2.48 2.87
N PHE A 274 -17.21 2.90 2.60
CA PHE A 274 -16.12 2.74 3.56
C PHE A 274 -16.35 3.58 4.83
N THR A 275 -16.81 4.81 4.70
CA THR A 275 -17.19 5.66 5.84
C THR A 275 -18.30 4.99 6.68
N ALA A 276 -19.31 4.40 6.04
CA ALA A 276 -20.36 3.66 6.74
C ALA A 276 -19.80 2.43 7.48
N ALA A 277 -18.84 1.70 6.89
CA ALA A 277 -18.19 0.58 7.56
C ALA A 277 -17.41 1.03 8.81
N GLU A 278 -16.69 2.15 8.73
CA GLU A 278 -15.98 2.74 9.88
C GLU A 278 -16.94 3.18 10.99
N ALA A 279 -18.04 3.85 10.62
CA ALA A 279 -19.07 4.29 11.57
C ALA A 279 -19.73 3.12 12.32
N ASN A 280 -19.75 1.92 11.73
CA ASN A 280 -20.24 0.69 12.35
C ASN A 280 -19.13 -0.09 13.12
N GLY A 281 -17.94 0.47 13.30
CA GLY A 281 -16.86 -0.15 14.08
C GLY A 281 -16.10 -1.28 13.37
N TRP A 282 -16.21 -1.40 12.04
CA TRP A 282 -15.57 -2.47 11.26
C TRP A 282 -14.19 -2.09 10.71
N THR A 283 -13.57 -1.08 11.27
CA THR A 283 -12.30 -0.47 10.83
C THR A 283 -11.15 -1.46 10.68
N ASP A 284 -11.06 -2.44 11.56
CA ASP A 284 -9.96 -3.42 11.61
C ASP A 284 -10.26 -4.72 10.86
N LEU A 285 -11.47 -4.87 10.32
CA LEU A 285 -11.80 -5.99 9.44
C LEU A 285 -11.15 -5.81 8.06
N ASP A 286 -11.04 -6.93 7.32
CA ASP A 286 -10.64 -6.90 5.91
C ASP A 286 -11.59 -6.02 5.08
N HIS A 287 -11.07 -5.34 4.09
CA HIS A 287 -11.87 -4.43 3.24
C HIS A 287 -13.02 -5.13 2.49
N SER A 288 -13.00 -6.45 2.36
CA SER A 288 -14.13 -7.24 1.86
C SER A 288 -15.34 -7.23 2.81
N ALA A 289 -15.15 -6.82 4.09
CA ALA A 289 -16.25 -6.58 5.02
C ALA A 289 -17.17 -5.40 4.62
N LEU A 290 -16.87 -4.72 3.50
CA LEU A 290 -17.80 -3.80 2.85
C LEU A 290 -19.16 -4.47 2.56
N LEU A 291 -19.19 -5.79 2.38
CA LEU A 291 -20.40 -6.60 2.28
C LEU A 291 -21.38 -6.35 3.45
N LYS A 292 -20.88 -6.18 4.68
CA LYS A 292 -21.71 -5.93 5.85
C LYS A 292 -22.50 -4.61 5.75
N VAL A 293 -21.96 -3.62 5.04
CA VAL A 293 -22.68 -2.36 4.78
C VAL A 293 -23.85 -2.63 3.84
N ILE A 294 -23.66 -3.43 2.79
CA ILE A 294 -24.72 -3.77 1.84
C ILE A 294 -25.77 -4.66 2.51
N GLU A 295 -25.38 -5.59 3.39
CA GLU A 295 -26.32 -6.36 4.23
C GLU A 295 -27.20 -5.44 5.08
N LEU A 296 -26.59 -4.47 5.77
CA LEU A 296 -27.31 -3.50 6.59
C LEU A 296 -28.30 -2.68 5.76
N LEU A 297 -27.87 -2.16 4.61
CA LEU A 297 -28.72 -1.37 3.72
C LEU A 297 -29.86 -2.19 3.10
N SER A 298 -29.67 -3.50 2.92
CA SER A 298 -30.65 -4.45 2.36
C SER A 298 -31.58 -5.06 3.41
N GLY A 299 -31.43 -4.70 4.69
CA GLY A 299 -32.22 -5.26 5.79
C GLY A 299 -31.94 -6.74 6.08
N THR A 300 -30.81 -7.25 5.63
CA THR A 300 -30.36 -8.65 5.82
C THR A 300 -29.37 -8.81 6.96
N SER A 301 -29.43 -7.95 7.98
CA SER A 301 -28.52 -8.08 9.13
C SER A 301 -28.55 -9.52 9.66
N SER A 302 -27.37 -10.16 9.68
CA SER A 302 -27.16 -11.51 10.17
C SER A 302 -27.86 -11.73 11.52
N ASN A 303 -28.47 -12.88 11.67
CA ASN A 303 -29.31 -13.34 12.81
C ASN A 303 -28.66 -13.27 14.20
N ASP A 304 -27.48 -12.71 14.38
CA ASP A 304 -26.74 -12.67 15.66
C ASP A 304 -27.33 -11.69 16.70
N GLN A 305 -28.31 -10.86 16.33
CA GLN A 305 -28.96 -9.94 17.31
C GLN A 305 -30.38 -10.39 17.72
N ARG A 306 -30.92 -11.48 17.19
CA ARG A 306 -32.26 -11.97 17.56
C ARG A 306 -32.25 -13.03 18.66
N GLU A 307 -31.11 -13.64 18.96
CA GLU A 307 -31.01 -14.64 20.05
C GLU A 307 -30.73 -14.04 21.44
N GLU A 308 -30.37 -12.75 21.56
CA GLU A 308 -30.19 -12.09 22.86
C GLU A 308 -31.45 -11.36 23.37
N GLN A 309 -32.60 -11.41 22.65
CA GLN A 309 -33.85 -10.78 23.06
C GLN A 309 -35.05 -11.75 23.17
N SER A 310 -34.80 -13.07 23.24
CA SER A 310 -35.87 -14.04 23.51
C SER A 310 -35.65 -14.83 24.78
#